data_4eeab00ba9667b2624c04cbcec31a98c
#
_entry.id   4eeab00ba9667b2624c04cbcec31a98c
#
_cell.length_a   1.000
_cell.length_b   1.000
_cell.length_c   1.000
_cell.angle_alpha   90.00
_cell.angle_beta   90.00
_cell.angle_gamma   90.00
#
_symmetry.space_group_name_H-M   'P 1'
#
loop_
_entity.id
_entity.type
_entity.pdbx_description
1 polymer ?
#
loop_
_entity_poly.entity_id
_entity_poly.type
_entity_poly.pdbx_seq_one_letter_code
_entity_poly.pdbx_strand_id
1 'polypeptide(L)'
;MIIKKVRITNYKTYLSLDLDLSVNDERPIILIGGMNGGGKTTLFEAICGALYGLKIHTKDEFEELLNNGAIHTAKPEIQLEVTFVGRVLGQEQKYVLRRTYILNPQGKPVESVYLNMQGNTFVYGTATPAAQRAQCEQQVNKIIKANLPQELSKYSLFDAMQSSELLKKNVFAQIIKDNIENVMGFKKYLQLKRAAEKLQQEWAQQRLEAE
;
A
#
# COMPACT_ATOMS: atom_id res chain seq x y z
N MET A 1 -9.41 -3.34 -7.73
CA MET A 1 -8.38 -4.36 -7.40
C MET A 1 -9.03 -5.54 -6.72
N ILE A 2 -8.67 -6.77 -7.10
CA ILE A 2 -9.14 -8.01 -6.47
C ILE A 2 -7.89 -8.79 -6.06
N ILE A 3 -7.70 -9.01 -4.76
CA ILE A 3 -6.59 -9.83 -4.24
C ILE A 3 -6.92 -11.30 -4.52
N LYS A 4 -5.97 -12.02 -5.12
CA LYS A 4 -6.12 -13.44 -5.48
C LYS A 4 -5.28 -14.36 -4.62
N LYS A 5 -4.15 -13.89 -4.11
CA LYS A 5 -3.23 -14.70 -3.33
C LYS A 5 -2.39 -13.84 -2.40
N VAL A 6 -2.11 -14.35 -1.21
CA VAL A 6 -1.20 -13.74 -0.23
C VAL A 6 -0.20 -14.78 0.20
N ARG A 7 1.09 -14.42 0.17
CA ARG A 7 2.16 -15.21 0.76
C ARG A 7 2.91 -14.39 1.79
N ILE A 8 3.16 -14.99 2.92
CA ILE A 8 3.86 -14.37 4.04
C ILE A 8 4.95 -15.33 4.49
N THR A 9 6.16 -14.83 4.64
CA THR A 9 7.28 -15.60 5.18
C THR A 9 7.93 -14.81 6.31
N ASN A 10 8.10 -15.46 7.46
CA ASN A 10 8.81 -14.96 8.64
C ASN A 10 8.28 -13.60 9.17
N TYR A 11 6.98 -13.39 9.17
CA TYR A 11 6.39 -12.14 9.63
C TYR A 11 5.50 -12.35 10.85
N LYS A 12 5.85 -11.78 11.98
CA LYS A 12 5.13 -11.85 13.25
C LYS A 12 4.73 -13.31 13.59
N THR A 13 3.43 -13.61 13.64
CA THR A 13 2.91 -14.95 13.94
C THR A 13 3.10 -15.96 12.82
N TYR A 14 3.41 -15.53 11.60
CA TYR A 14 3.54 -16.40 10.44
C TYR A 14 4.99 -16.74 10.15
N LEU A 15 5.37 -18.00 10.33
CA LEU A 15 6.62 -18.54 9.79
C LEU A 15 6.49 -18.72 8.26
N SER A 16 5.37 -19.28 7.82
CA SER A 16 5.01 -19.40 6.40
C SER A 16 3.50 -19.47 6.26
N LEU A 17 2.94 -18.67 5.35
CA LEU A 17 1.54 -18.71 4.95
C LEU A 17 1.47 -18.60 3.42
N ASP A 18 0.72 -19.50 2.79
CA ASP A 18 0.31 -19.41 1.38
C ASP A 18 -1.21 -19.50 1.32
N LEU A 19 -1.88 -18.39 1.05
CA LEU A 19 -3.33 -18.27 1.10
C LEU A 19 -3.88 -17.91 -0.28
N ASP A 20 -4.69 -18.79 -0.85
CA ASP A 20 -5.46 -18.52 -2.06
C ASP A 20 -6.78 -17.81 -1.67
N LEU A 21 -6.98 -16.64 -2.24
CA LEU A 21 -8.16 -15.79 -2.07
C LEU A 21 -8.94 -15.66 -3.40
N SER A 22 -8.83 -16.65 -4.25
CA SER A 22 -9.58 -16.67 -5.51
C SER A 22 -11.07 -16.91 -5.24
N VAL A 23 -11.91 -16.04 -5.79
CA VAL A 23 -13.36 -16.12 -5.73
C VAL A 23 -13.93 -16.31 -7.13
N ASN A 24 -15.14 -16.84 -7.22
CA ASN A 24 -15.96 -16.90 -8.43
C ASN A 24 -17.29 -16.15 -8.20
N ASP A 25 -18.07 -15.98 -9.25
CA ASP A 25 -19.32 -15.22 -9.19
C ASP A 25 -20.38 -15.87 -8.28
N GLU A 26 -20.34 -17.20 -8.11
CA GLU A 26 -21.26 -17.94 -7.24
C GLU A 26 -20.86 -17.84 -5.77
N ARG A 27 -19.56 -17.66 -5.48
CA ARG A 27 -18.98 -17.57 -4.13
C ARG A 27 -18.03 -16.38 -4.02
N PRO A 28 -18.57 -15.15 -3.95
CA PRO A 28 -17.76 -13.92 -3.97
C PRO A 28 -17.16 -13.57 -2.59
N ILE A 29 -17.50 -14.32 -1.52
CA ILE A 29 -17.10 -14.01 -0.16
C ILE A 29 -16.13 -15.07 0.36
N ILE A 30 -15.03 -14.63 0.94
CA ILE A 30 -14.07 -15.47 1.66
C ILE A 30 -14.19 -15.16 3.15
N LEU A 31 -14.45 -16.17 3.96
CA LEU A 31 -14.46 -16.07 5.41
C LEU A 31 -13.13 -16.60 5.97
N ILE A 32 -12.40 -15.76 6.69
CA ILE A 32 -11.16 -16.13 7.37
C ILE A 32 -11.45 -16.23 8.87
N GLY A 33 -11.58 -17.46 9.36
CA GLY A 33 -11.77 -17.75 10.77
C GLY A 33 -10.43 -17.95 11.50
N GLY A 34 -10.43 -17.72 12.80
CA GLY A 34 -9.29 -18.00 13.66
C GLY A 34 -9.54 -17.54 15.10
N MET A 35 -8.87 -18.20 16.05
CA MET A 35 -8.89 -17.82 17.47
C MET A 35 -8.28 -16.41 17.70
N ASN A 36 -8.52 -15.83 18.87
CA ASN A 36 -7.84 -14.60 19.28
C ASN A 36 -6.32 -14.86 19.34
N GLY A 37 -5.53 -13.93 18.80
CA GLY A 37 -4.08 -14.14 18.64
C GLY A 37 -3.67 -15.00 17.44
N GLY A 38 -4.61 -15.62 16.70
CA GLY A 38 -4.33 -16.49 15.56
C GLY A 38 -3.85 -15.77 14.28
N GLY A 39 -3.45 -14.50 14.37
CA GLY A 39 -2.81 -13.77 13.27
C GLY A 39 -3.74 -13.05 12.30
N LYS A 40 -5.07 -12.96 12.56
CA LYS A 40 -6.01 -12.26 11.65
C LYS A 40 -5.59 -10.82 11.33
N THR A 41 -5.26 -10.04 12.36
CA THR A 41 -4.73 -8.68 12.21
C THR A 41 -3.36 -8.67 11.51
N THR A 42 -2.51 -9.64 11.82
CA THR A 42 -1.20 -9.82 11.16
C THR A 42 -1.32 -10.08 9.66
N LEU A 43 -2.31 -10.89 9.24
CA LEU A 43 -2.60 -11.11 7.82
C LEU A 43 -2.98 -9.79 7.12
N PHE A 44 -3.82 -9.01 7.77
CA PHE A 44 -4.24 -7.70 7.27
C PHE A 44 -3.06 -6.72 7.16
N GLU A 45 -2.24 -6.63 8.21
CA GLU A 45 -1.02 -5.82 8.23
C GLU A 45 -0.02 -6.27 7.14
N ALA A 46 0.09 -7.58 6.92
CA ALA A 46 0.96 -8.12 5.87
C ALA A 46 0.51 -7.74 4.46
N ILE A 47 -0.82 -7.73 4.20
CA ILE A 47 -1.37 -7.24 2.94
C ILE A 47 -1.05 -5.76 2.74
N CYS A 48 -1.28 -4.94 3.77
CA CYS A 48 -0.92 -3.52 3.74
C CYS A 48 0.59 -3.33 3.56
N GLY A 49 1.42 -4.10 4.27
CA GLY A 49 2.88 -4.08 4.14
C GLY A 49 3.38 -4.48 2.77
N ALA A 50 2.74 -5.47 2.13
CA ALA A 50 3.07 -5.85 0.76
C ALA A 50 2.73 -4.74 -0.25
N LEU A 51 1.60 -4.06 -0.07
CA LEU A 51 1.16 -3.00 -0.98
C LEU A 51 1.95 -1.69 -0.77
N TYR A 52 2.08 -1.23 0.47
CA TYR A 52 2.58 0.13 0.76
C TYR A 52 3.96 0.16 1.40
N GLY A 53 4.52 -1.01 1.74
CA GLY A 53 5.78 -1.13 2.47
C GLY A 53 5.59 -1.12 3.99
N LEU A 54 6.53 -1.76 4.68
CA LEU A 54 6.67 -1.67 6.13
C LEU A 54 7.59 -0.51 6.46
N LYS A 55 7.26 0.24 7.53
CA LYS A 55 8.12 1.30 8.06
C LYS A 55 9.09 0.68 9.06
N ILE A 56 10.23 0.20 8.57
CA ILE A 56 11.28 -0.42 9.37
C ILE A 56 12.54 0.43 9.23
N HIS A 57 12.99 1.07 10.29
CA HIS A 57 14.13 1.99 10.28
C HIS A 57 15.30 1.48 11.11
N THR A 58 15.03 0.64 12.12
CA THR A 58 16.01 0.11 13.06
C THR A 58 16.05 -1.41 13.03
N LYS A 59 17.16 -1.97 13.54
CA LYS A 59 17.30 -3.41 13.72
C LYS A 59 16.25 -3.97 14.67
N ASP A 60 15.97 -3.27 15.75
CA ASP A 60 15.00 -3.70 16.77
C ASP A 60 13.59 -3.78 16.17
N GLU A 61 13.17 -2.77 15.39
CA GLU A 61 11.89 -2.82 14.65
C GLU A 61 11.82 -3.99 13.67
N PHE A 62 12.92 -4.34 13.01
CA PHE A 62 12.99 -5.51 12.14
C PHE A 62 12.81 -6.81 12.93
N GLU A 63 13.52 -6.95 14.07
CA GLU A 63 13.46 -8.13 14.93
C GLU A 63 12.08 -8.30 15.59
N GLU A 64 11.39 -7.21 15.96
CA GLU A 64 10.01 -7.24 16.45
C GLU A 64 9.00 -7.77 15.41
N LEU A 65 9.25 -7.50 14.13
CA LEU A 65 8.41 -7.96 13.02
C LEU A 65 8.78 -9.35 12.52
N LEU A 66 10.00 -9.81 12.80
CA LEU A 66 10.47 -11.12 12.40
C LEU A 66 9.80 -12.22 13.23
N ASN A 67 9.42 -13.33 12.57
CA ASN A 67 8.92 -14.50 13.28
C ASN A 67 10.01 -15.12 14.17
N ASN A 68 9.66 -15.47 15.40
CA ASN A 68 10.62 -16.04 16.37
C ASN A 68 11.34 -17.30 15.85
N GLY A 69 10.69 -18.10 15.01
CA GLY A 69 11.30 -19.28 14.37
C GLY A 69 12.36 -18.94 13.33
N ALA A 70 12.41 -17.69 12.86
CA ALA A 70 13.36 -17.23 11.84
C ALA A 70 14.57 -16.45 12.42
N ILE A 71 14.54 -16.07 13.70
CA ILE A 71 15.59 -15.24 14.34
C ILE A 71 16.97 -15.90 14.25
N HIS A 72 17.04 -17.23 14.37
CA HIS A 72 18.29 -17.98 14.37
C HIS A 72 18.71 -18.51 13.00
N THR A 73 18.04 -18.11 11.92
CA THR A 73 18.46 -18.48 10.57
C THR A 73 19.69 -17.69 10.14
N ALA A 74 20.50 -18.27 9.26
CA ALA A 74 21.73 -17.63 8.78
C ALA A 74 21.47 -16.31 8.04
N LYS A 75 20.29 -16.15 7.47
CA LYS A 75 19.85 -14.94 6.75
C LYS A 75 18.39 -14.68 7.08
N PRO A 76 18.09 -14.05 8.22
CA PRO A 76 16.72 -13.72 8.56
C PRO A 76 16.16 -12.71 7.54
N GLU A 77 15.00 -13.06 6.96
CA GLU A 77 14.29 -12.21 6.01
C GLU A 77 12.80 -12.22 6.28
N ILE A 78 12.14 -11.10 6.08
CA ILE A 78 10.69 -10.98 6.04
C ILE A 78 10.27 -10.85 4.59
N GLN A 79 9.34 -11.69 4.13
CA GLN A 79 8.83 -11.59 2.77
C GLN A 79 7.31 -11.50 2.78
N LEU A 80 6.79 -10.47 2.10
CA LEU A 80 5.35 -10.22 1.93
C LEU A 80 5.04 -10.17 0.44
N GLU A 81 4.14 -11.04 -0.03
CA GLU A 81 3.75 -11.09 -1.43
C GLU A 81 2.23 -11.06 -1.56
N VAL A 82 1.75 -10.22 -2.46
CA VAL A 82 0.33 -10.14 -2.85
C VAL A 82 0.21 -10.30 -4.35
N THR A 83 -0.61 -11.25 -4.78
CA THR A 83 -1.06 -11.38 -6.17
C THR A 83 -2.46 -10.77 -6.28
N PHE A 84 -2.62 -9.83 -7.19
CA PHE A 84 -3.90 -9.18 -7.42
C PHE A 84 -4.20 -8.98 -8.91
N VAL A 85 -5.47 -8.85 -9.21
CA VAL A 85 -5.96 -8.41 -10.52
C VAL A 85 -6.41 -6.96 -10.36
N GLY A 86 -5.94 -6.11 -11.25
CA GLY A 86 -6.24 -4.69 -11.25
C GLY A 86 -6.41 -4.15 -12.66
N ARG A 87 -6.79 -2.86 -12.78
CA ARG A 87 -6.95 -2.20 -14.06
C ARG A 87 -6.00 -1.01 -14.19
N VAL A 88 -5.31 -0.93 -15.31
CA VAL A 88 -4.51 0.24 -15.70
C VAL A 88 -4.89 0.60 -17.12
N LEU A 89 -5.27 1.85 -17.35
CA LEU A 89 -5.76 2.35 -18.65
C LEU A 89 -6.92 1.53 -19.25
N GLY A 90 -7.82 1.03 -18.38
CA GLY A 90 -8.98 0.25 -18.79
C GLY A 90 -8.72 -1.25 -19.03
N GLN A 91 -7.46 -1.67 -19.08
CA GLN A 91 -7.09 -3.07 -19.28
C GLN A 91 -6.90 -3.78 -17.93
N GLU A 92 -7.51 -4.96 -17.82
CA GLU A 92 -7.37 -5.82 -16.66
C GLU A 92 -6.08 -6.64 -16.76
N GLN A 93 -5.30 -6.64 -15.68
CA GLN A 93 -4.01 -7.31 -15.63
C GLN A 93 -3.78 -7.96 -14.26
N LYS A 94 -3.02 -9.06 -14.27
CA LYS A 94 -2.54 -9.72 -13.06
C LYS A 94 -1.17 -9.16 -12.66
N TYR A 95 -1.05 -8.85 -11.37
CA TYR A 95 0.16 -8.33 -10.76
C TYR A 95 0.62 -9.26 -9.64
N VAL A 96 1.92 -9.45 -9.52
CA VAL A 96 2.57 -10.07 -8.37
C VAL A 96 3.51 -9.05 -7.77
N LEU A 97 3.19 -8.56 -6.58
CA LEU A 97 4.01 -7.60 -5.84
C LEU A 97 4.58 -8.28 -4.60
N ARG A 98 5.90 -8.29 -4.48
CA ARG A 98 6.62 -8.85 -3.35
C ARG A 98 7.58 -7.81 -2.79
N ARG A 99 7.60 -7.72 -1.46
CA ARG A 99 8.57 -6.95 -0.70
C ARG A 99 9.35 -7.88 0.20
N THR A 100 10.65 -7.74 0.19
CA THR A 100 11.57 -8.51 1.03
C THR A 100 12.41 -7.56 1.86
N TYR A 101 12.47 -7.79 3.15
CA TYR A 101 13.23 -7.02 4.12
C TYR A 101 14.32 -7.89 4.72
N ILE A 102 15.55 -7.39 4.73
CA ILE A 102 16.71 -8.05 5.32
C ILE A 102 17.53 -7.03 6.11
N LEU A 103 18.41 -7.51 6.98
CA LEU A 103 19.45 -6.67 7.56
C LEU A 103 20.70 -6.71 6.66
N ASN A 104 21.25 -5.55 6.35
CA ASN A 104 22.56 -5.48 5.70
C ASN A 104 23.69 -5.85 6.68
N PRO A 105 24.95 -6.01 6.25
CA PRO A 105 26.07 -6.34 7.13
C PRO A 105 26.30 -5.35 8.29
N GLN A 106 25.79 -4.12 8.16
CA GLN A 106 25.85 -3.09 9.20
C GLN A 106 24.65 -3.13 10.15
N GLY A 107 23.76 -4.14 10.03
CA GLY A 107 22.55 -4.28 10.85
C GLY A 107 21.43 -3.30 10.50
N LYS A 108 21.52 -2.60 9.37
CA LYS A 108 20.47 -1.67 8.92
C LYS A 108 19.43 -2.41 8.07
N PRO A 109 18.12 -2.24 8.32
CA PRO A 109 17.06 -2.80 7.49
C PRO A 109 17.12 -2.26 6.07
N VAL A 110 16.95 -3.13 5.10
CA VAL A 110 16.89 -2.79 3.68
C VAL A 110 15.74 -3.53 2.99
N GLU A 111 15.05 -2.80 2.12
CA GLU A 111 13.93 -3.29 1.35
C GLU A 111 14.35 -3.61 -0.08
N SER A 112 13.85 -4.73 -0.59
CA SER A 112 13.85 -5.07 -2.00
C SER A 112 12.42 -5.26 -2.48
N VAL A 113 12.09 -4.74 -3.66
CA VAL A 113 10.76 -4.84 -4.25
C VAL A 113 10.83 -5.53 -5.59
N TYR A 114 9.90 -6.45 -5.79
CA TYR A 114 9.68 -7.18 -7.02
C TYR A 114 8.24 -6.99 -7.46
N LEU A 115 8.02 -6.49 -8.67
CA LEU A 115 6.72 -6.39 -9.30
C LEU A 115 6.76 -7.08 -10.65
N ASN A 116 5.90 -8.08 -10.84
CA ASN A 116 5.68 -8.72 -12.15
C ASN A 116 4.31 -8.32 -12.69
N MET A 117 4.27 -7.99 -13.98
CA MET A 117 3.10 -7.58 -14.72
C MET A 117 3.17 -8.19 -16.14
N GLN A 118 2.45 -9.28 -16.39
CA GLN A 118 2.37 -9.94 -17.72
C GLN A 118 3.73 -10.12 -18.40
N GLY A 119 4.72 -10.68 -17.67
CA GLY A 119 6.06 -10.92 -18.20
C GLY A 119 7.03 -9.74 -18.06
N ASN A 120 6.55 -8.52 -17.83
CA ASN A 120 7.41 -7.40 -17.47
C ASN A 120 7.71 -7.43 -15.97
N THR A 121 8.98 -7.35 -15.63
CA THR A 121 9.43 -7.42 -14.24
C THR A 121 10.18 -6.15 -13.87
N PHE A 122 9.76 -5.52 -12.78
CA PHE A 122 10.44 -4.40 -12.16
C PHE A 122 11.01 -4.88 -10.83
N VAL A 123 12.32 -4.74 -10.67
CA VAL A 123 13.04 -5.15 -9.45
C VAL A 123 13.95 -4.03 -9.02
N TYR A 124 13.90 -3.70 -7.74
CA TYR A 124 14.92 -2.87 -7.13
C TYR A 124 15.26 -3.33 -5.71
N GLY A 125 16.46 -3.06 -5.30
CA GLY A 125 16.99 -3.40 -3.98
C GLY A 125 18.26 -2.62 -3.69
N THR A 126 19.05 -3.08 -2.74
CA THR A 126 20.27 -2.38 -2.27
C THR A 126 21.34 -2.21 -3.34
N ALA A 127 21.47 -3.15 -4.26
CA ALA A 127 22.46 -3.12 -5.34
C ALA A 127 21.98 -2.34 -6.59
N THR A 128 20.73 -1.87 -6.60
CA THR A 128 20.16 -1.16 -7.75
C THR A 128 20.66 0.28 -7.79
N PRO A 129 21.20 0.78 -8.93
CA PRO A 129 21.59 2.17 -9.07
C PRO A 129 20.44 3.14 -8.78
N ALA A 130 20.73 4.29 -8.18
CA ALA A 130 19.71 5.24 -7.69
C ALA A 130 18.71 5.68 -8.79
N ALA A 131 19.18 5.97 -10.00
CA ALA A 131 18.31 6.35 -11.11
C ALA A 131 17.34 5.24 -11.53
N GLN A 132 17.83 4.00 -11.64
CA GLN A 132 17.01 2.84 -11.97
C GLN A 132 16.03 2.52 -10.83
N ARG A 133 16.47 2.63 -9.58
CA ARG A 133 15.62 2.47 -8.41
C ARG A 133 14.46 3.45 -8.43
N ALA A 134 14.73 4.75 -8.63
CA ALA A 134 13.68 5.78 -8.70
C ALA A 134 12.66 5.50 -9.82
N GLN A 135 13.11 5.04 -10.98
CA GLN A 135 12.23 4.66 -12.08
C GLN A 135 11.35 3.47 -11.73
N CYS A 136 11.90 2.42 -11.14
CA CYS A 136 11.14 1.24 -10.71
C CYS A 136 10.14 1.61 -9.59
N GLU A 137 10.54 2.39 -8.60
CA GLU A 137 9.66 2.87 -7.54
C GLU A 137 8.50 3.69 -8.11
N GLN A 138 8.75 4.55 -9.08
CA GLN A 138 7.70 5.32 -9.73
C GLN A 138 6.69 4.43 -10.44
N GLN A 139 7.12 3.38 -11.14
CA GLN A 139 6.22 2.43 -11.80
C GLN A 139 5.40 1.62 -10.78
N VAL A 140 6.03 1.09 -9.73
CA VAL A 140 5.34 0.38 -8.65
C VAL A 140 4.27 1.28 -8.01
N ASN A 141 4.64 2.51 -7.64
CA ASN A 141 3.73 3.47 -7.04
C ASN A 141 2.59 3.86 -7.97
N LYS A 142 2.85 4.01 -9.29
CA LYS A 142 1.81 4.31 -10.29
C LYS A 142 0.77 3.19 -10.35
N ILE A 143 1.20 1.92 -10.36
CA ILE A 143 0.31 0.76 -10.39
C ILE A 143 -0.51 0.65 -9.12
N ILE A 144 0.12 0.82 -7.95
CA ILE A 144 -0.58 0.77 -6.66
C ILE A 144 -1.60 1.91 -6.58
N LYS A 145 -1.21 3.16 -6.90
CA LYS A 145 -2.12 4.31 -6.89
C LYS A 145 -3.29 4.17 -7.86
N ALA A 146 -3.09 3.55 -9.01
CA ALA A 146 -4.16 3.32 -9.97
C ALA A 146 -5.18 2.26 -9.50
N ASN A 147 -4.77 1.33 -8.63
CA ASN A 147 -5.61 0.19 -8.22
C ASN A 147 -6.16 0.32 -6.80
N LEU A 148 -5.36 0.75 -5.85
CA LEU A 148 -5.74 1.02 -4.47
C LEU A 148 -4.80 2.07 -3.87
N PRO A 149 -5.10 3.36 -4.00
CA PRO A 149 -4.35 4.42 -3.33
C PRO A 149 -4.33 4.20 -1.82
N GLN A 150 -3.20 4.51 -1.17
CA GLN A 150 -3.04 4.30 0.27
C GLN A 150 -4.09 5.06 1.10
N GLU A 151 -4.50 6.23 0.62
CA GLU A 151 -5.53 7.05 1.25
C GLU A 151 -6.90 6.35 1.28
N LEU A 152 -7.14 5.43 0.31
CA LEU A 152 -8.37 4.66 0.20
C LEU A 152 -8.28 3.28 0.86
N SER A 153 -7.07 2.83 1.18
CA SER A 153 -6.87 1.48 1.73
C SER A 153 -7.66 1.26 3.02
N LYS A 154 -7.74 2.27 3.87
CA LYS A 154 -8.49 2.24 5.13
C LYS A 154 -10.01 2.01 5.00
N TYR A 155 -10.57 2.14 3.77
CA TYR A 155 -11.99 1.88 3.49
C TYR A 155 -12.22 0.52 2.83
N SER A 156 -11.19 -0.02 2.20
CA SER A 156 -11.22 -1.32 1.55
C SER A 156 -10.56 -2.40 2.41
N LEU A 157 -9.58 -1.96 3.21
CA LEU A 157 -8.81 -2.79 4.11
C LEU A 157 -8.94 -2.18 5.52
N PHE A 158 -9.87 -2.66 6.33
CA PHE A 158 -10.10 -2.15 7.69
C PHE A 158 -10.24 -3.29 8.70
N ASP A 159 -9.72 -3.08 9.89
CA ASP A 159 -9.89 -3.98 11.04
C ASP A 159 -11.20 -3.63 11.79
N ALA A 160 -11.80 -4.64 12.43
CA ALA A 160 -13.04 -4.49 13.21
C ALA A 160 -12.93 -3.43 14.32
N MET A 161 -11.74 -3.23 14.91
CA MET A 161 -11.51 -2.19 15.91
C MET A 161 -11.60 -0.77 15.30
N GLN A 162 -11.16 -0.59 14.06
CA GLN A 162 -11.26 0.68 13.35
C GLN A 162 -12.69 0.95 12.86
N SER A 163 -13.49 -0.10 12.63
CA SER A 163 -14.88 0.04 12.18
C SER A 163 -15.77 0.74 13.21
N SER A 164 -15.51 0.62 14.51
CA SER A 164 -16.24 1.31 15.56
C SER A 164 -16.07 2.83 15.52
N GLU A 165 -14.92 3.32 15.10
CA GLU A 165 -14.68 4.75 14.88
C GLU A 165 -15.34 5.26 13.60
N LEU A 166 -15.34 4.43 12.55
CA LEU A 166 -15.98 4.76 11.27
C LEU A 166 -17.51 4.87 11.39
N LEU A 167 -18.13 4.14 12.33
CA LEU A 167 -19.58 4.17 12.55
C LEU A 167 -20.08 5.43 13.28
N LYS A 168 -19.21 6.28 13.81
CA LYS A 168 -19.62 7.59 14.35
C LYS A 168 -20.08 8.47 13.17
N LYS A 169 -21.40 8.80 13.14
CA LYS A 169 -22.08 9.48 12.02
C LYS A 169 -21.31 10.68 11.44
N ASN A 170 -20.72 11.51 12.28
CA ASN A 170 -20.01 12.71 11.83
C ASN A 170 -18.64 12.41 11.22
N VAL A 171 -17.96 11.36 11.69
CA VAL A 171 -16.66 10.91 11.18
C VAL A 171 -16.84 10.27 9.81
N PHE A 172 -17.86 9.42 9.63
CA PHE A 172 -18.15 8.75 8.37
C PHE A 172 -18.50 9.73 7.24
N ALA A 173 -19.34 10.72 7.50
CA ALA A 173 -19.69 11.74 6.52
C ALA A 173 -18.49 12.59 6.08
N GLN A 174 -17.66 13.01 7.03
CA GLN A 174 -16.43 13.76 6.75
C GLN A 174 -15.43 12.93 5.96
N ILE A 175 -15.26 11.68 6.34
CA ILE A 175 -14.42 10.70 5.68
C ILE A 175 -14.84 10.48 4.24
N ILE A 176 -16.13 10.28 3.96
CA ILE A 176 -16.66 10.12 2.59
C ILE A 176 -16.38 11.40 1.78
N LYS A 177 -16.67 12.57 2.33
CA LYS A 177 -16.44 13.86 1.67
C LYS A 177 -14.95 14.03 1.30
N ASP A 178 -14.05 13.87 2.27
CA ASP A 178 -12.61 14.01 2.06
C ASP A 178 -12.07 13.02 1.02
N ASN A 179 -12.68 11.82 0.95
CA ASN A 179 -12.26 10.83 -0.02
C ASN A 179 -12.80 11.07 -1.41
N ILE A 180 -14.04 11.46 -1.56
CA ILE A 180 -14.59 11.87 -2.86
C ILE A 180 -13.74 13.00 -3.41
N GLU A 181 -13.41 14.01 -2.61
CA GLU A 181 -12.55 15.11 -3.01
C GLU A 181 -11.14 14.67 -3.43
N ASN A 182 -10.55 13.70 -2.70
CA ASN A 182 -9.21 13.17 -3.00
C ASN A 182 -9.21 12.25 -4.22
N VAL A 183 -10.16 11.32 -4.30
CA VAL A 183 -10.23 10.28 -5.35
C VAL A 183 -10.61 10.86 -6.69
N MET A 184 -11.57 11.76 -6.72
CA MET A 184 -12.01 12.42 -7.95
C MET A 184 -11.08 13.56 -8.36
N GLY A 185 -9.99 13.81 -7.62
CA GLY A 185 -9.03 14.86 -7.93
C GLY A 185 -9.57 16.27 -7.71
N PHE A 186 -10.75 16.42 -7.07
CA PHE A 186 -11.35 17.73 -6.82
C PHE A 186 -10.45 18.66 -6.02
N LYS A 187 -9.58 18.15 -5.15
CA LYS A 187 -8.57 18.99 -4.48
C LYS A 187 -7.70 19.76 -5.44
N LYS A 188 -7.29 19.14 -6.56
CA LYS A 188 -6.50 19.83 -7.60
C LYS A 188 -7.31 20.92 -8.28
N TYR A 189 -8.58 20.64 -8.61
CA TYR A 189 -9.48 21.62 -9.19
C TYR A 189 -9.76 22.80 -8.23
N LEU A 190 -9.98 22.51 -6.94
CA LEU A 190 -10.16 23.53 -5.92
C LEU A 190 -8.91 24.41 -5.73
N GLN A 191 -7.71 23.80 -5.76
CA GLN A 191 -6.44 24.53 -5.73
C GLN A 191 -6.26 25.40 -6.96
N LEU A 192 -6.56 24.87 -8.15
CA LEU A 192 -6.51 25.61 -9.40
C LEU A 192 -7.49 26.78 -9.42
N LYS A 193 -8.72 26.55 -8.95
CA LYS A 193 -9.75 27.60 -8.82
C LYS A 193 -9.28 28.71 -7.88
N ARG A 194 -8.77 28.38 -6.68
CA ARG A 194 -8.25 29.36 -5.72
C ARG A 194 -7.05 30.13 -6.28
N ALA A 195 -6.15 29.47 -7.02
CA ALA A 195 -5.03 30.15 -7.67
C ALA A 195 -5.50 31.11 -8.76
N ALA A 196 -6.50 30.72 -9.56
CA ALA A 196 -7.09 31.57 -10.58
C ALA A 196 -7.82 32.78 -9.96
N GLU A 197 -8.60 32.58 -8.91
CA GLU A 197 -9.28 33.67 -8.17
C GLU A 197 -8.25 34.66 -7.58
N LYS A 198 -7.14 34.15 -7.03
CA LYS A 198 -6.07 35.01 -6.49
C LYS A 198 -5.39 35.84 -7.58
N LEU A 199 -5.05 35.22 -8.72
CA LEU A 199 -4.51 35.93 -9.88
C LEU A 199 -5.48 37.01 -10.41
N GLN A 200 -6.76 36.71 -10.47
CA GLN A 200 -7.79 37.65 -10.89
C GLN A 200 -7.86 38.87 -9.96
N GLN A 201 -7.76 38.64 -8.64
CA GLN A 201 -7.73 39.70 -7.64
C GLN A 201 -6.46 40.57 -7.76
N GLU A 202 -5.29 39.94 -7.92
CA GLU A 202 -4.02 40.63 -8.11
C GLU A 202 -4.05 41.51 -9.38
N TRP A 203 -4.58 41.02 -10.48
CA TRP A 203 -4.72 41.78 -11.71
C TRP A 203 -5.74 42.90 -11.61
N ALA A 204 -6.83 42.74 -10.86
CA ALA A 204 -7.79 43.80 -10.60
C ALA A 204 -7.18 44.94 -9.77
N GLN A 205 -6.36 44.63 -8.76
CA GLN A 205 -5.64 45.60 -7.97
C GLN A 205 -4.61 46.35 -8.80
N GLN A 206 -3.80 45.66 -9.61
CA GLN A 206 -2.82 46.31 -10.49
C GLN A 206 -3.44 47.27 -11.53
N ARG A 207 -4.67 46.99 -11.98
CA ARG A 207 -5.41 47.91 -12.86
C ARG A 207 -5.86 49.17 -12.13
N LEU A 208 -6.33 49.03 -10.88
CA LEU A 208 -6.74 50.19 -10.07
C LEU A 208 -5.57 51.08 -9.64
N GLU A 209 -4.35 50.53 -9.55
CA GLU A 209 -3.15 51.29 -9.22
C GLU A 209 -2.53 51.96 -10.46
N ALA A 210 -2.93 51.55 -11.67
CA ALA A 210 -2.42 52.10 -12.94
C ALA A 210 -3.34 53.18 -13.54
N GLU A 211 -4.52 53.40 -12.99
CA GLU A 211 -5.42 54.54 -13.29
C GLU A 211 -5.20 55.69 -12.28
#